data_ba2f4f11f0c4d37cebc15e93fedc48d1
#
_entry.id   ba2f4f11f0c4d37cebc15e93fedc48d1
#
_cell.length_a   1.000
_cell.length_b   1.000
_cell.length_c   1.000
_cell.angle_alpha   90.00
_cell.angle_beta   90.00
_cell.angle_gamma   90.00
#
_symmetry.space_group_name_H-M   'P 1'
#
loop_
_entity.id
_entity.type
_entity.pdbx_description
1 polymer ?
#
loop_
_entity_poly.entity_id
_entity_poly.type
_entity_poly.pdbx_seq_one_letter_code
_entity_poly.pdbx_strand_id
1 'polypeptide(L)'
;MLFDEPTSALDPEMIKEVLDVMVDLAKGGMTMIVVTHEMGFAKEVADNMIFMDEGRIVERAKTIDFFENPKSERTKLFLSQIL
;
A
#
# COMPACT_ATOMS: atom_id res chain seq x y z
N MET A 1 11.90 3.81 8.00
CA MET A 1 10.77 4.36 8.78
C MET A 1 9.55 3.48 8.59
N LEU A 2 8.83 3.20 9.65
CA LEU A 2 7.67 2.32 9.65
C LEU A 2 6.39 3.11 9.91
N PHE A 3 5.40 2.94 9.02
CA PHE A 3 4.05 3.48 9.21
C PHE A 3 3.06 2.32 9.21
N ASP A 4 2.25 2.21 10.26
CA ASP A 4 1.26 1.13 10.40
C ASP A 4 -0.14 1.73 10.40
N GLU A 5 -0.86 1.57 9.29
CA GLU A 5 -2.19 2.12 9.08
C GLU A 5 -2.31 3.58 9.52
N PRO A 6 -1.49 4.47 8.97
CA PRO A 6 -1.43 5.85 9.46
C PRO A 6 -2.74 6.64 9.30
N THR A 7 -3.65 6.14 8.48
CA THR A 7 -4.91 6.84 8.19
C THR A 7 -6.14 6.20 8.85
N SER A 8 -5.98 5.11 9.59
CA SER A 8 -7.10 4.30 10.07
C SER A 8 -8.07 5.03 11.01
N ALA A 9 -7.60 6.04 11.73
CA ALA A 9 -8.43 6.77 12.71
C ALA A 9 -8.70 8.22 12.30
N LEU A 10 -8.45 8.59 11.04
CA LEU A 10 -8.53 9.97 10.59
C LEU A 10 -9.78 10.24 9.74
N ASP A 11 -10.22 11.51 9.75
CA ASP A 11 -11.28 11.98 8.85
C ASP A 11 -10.76 11.99 7.40
N PRO A 12 -11.67 11.90 6.39
CA PRO A 12 -11.25 11.89 4.98
C PRO A 12 -10.35 13.05 4.57
N GLU A 13 -10.59 14.24 5.09
CA GLU A 13 -9.75 15.40 4.78
C GLU A 13 -8.34 15.25 5.34
N MET A 14 -8.23 14.75 6.57
CA MET A 14 -6.94 14.52 7.20
C MET A 14 -6.18 13.36 6.58
N ILE A 15 -6.90 12.35 6.08
CA ILE A 15 -6.29 11.23 5.36
C ILE A 15 -5.50 11.75 4.17
N LYS A 16 -6.11 12.64 3.37
CA LYS A 16 -5.44 13.21 2.20
C LYS A 16 -4.18 13.98 2.59
N GLU A 17 -4.24 14.79 3.64
CA GLU A 17 -3.08 15.55 4.09
C GLU A 17 -1.93 14.66 4.53
N VAL A 18 -2.24 13.60 5.28
CA VAL A 18 -1.22 12.66 5.74
C VAL A 18 -0.61 11.91 4.56
N LEU A 19 -1.44 11.46 3.62
CA LEU A 19 -0.94 10.76 2.45
C LEU A 19 -0.07 11.66 1.57
N ASP A 20 -0.44 12.92 1.42
CA ASP A 20 0.38 13.88 0.65
C ASP A 20 1.77 14.05 1.26
N VAL A 21 1.84 14.16 2.59
CA VAL A 21 3.13 14.24 3.29
C VAL A 21 3.96 12.98 3.06
N MET A 22 3.33 11.80 3.12
CA MET A 22 4.02 10.54 2.90
C MET A 22 4.52 10.41 1.46
N VAL A 23 3.76 10.89 0.49
CA VAL A 23 4.18 10.93 -0.91
C VAL A 23 5.44 11.79 -1.05
N ASP A 24 5.46 12.96 -0.43
CA ASP A 24 6.62 13.85 -0.47
C ASP A 24 7.86 13.19 0.15
N LEU A 25 7.68 12.50 1.28
CA LEU A 25 8.79 11.79 1.92
C LEU A 25 9.33 10.67 1.02
N ALA A 26 8.45 9.94 0.37
CA ALA A 26 8.85 8.87 -0.54
C ALA A 26 9.63 9.41 -1.74
N LYS A 27 9.17 10.52 -2.31
CA LYS A 27 9.84 11.17 -3.45
C LYS A 27 11.19 11.72 -3.06
N GLY A 28 11.38 12.05 -1.79
CA GLY A 28 12.67 12.50 -1.27
C GLY A 28 13.70 11.40 -1.08
N GLY A 29 13.38 10.17 -1.42
CA GLY A 29 14.30 9.03 -1.34
C GLY A 29 14.37 8.33 0.01
N MET A 30 13.43 8.64 0.91
CA MET A 30 13.40 7.99 2.21
C MET A 30 12.95 6.53 2.11
N THR A 31 13.67 5.62 2.75
CA THR A 31 13.25 4.23 2.84
C THR A 31 12.12 4.11 3.86
N MET A 32 10.97 3.57 3.43
CA MET A 32 9.78 3.48 4.27
C MET A 32 9.12 2.11 4.14
N ILE A 33 8.57 1.62 5.25
CA ILE A 33 7.67 0.46 5.27
C ILE A 33 6.31 0.97 5.71
N VAL A 34 5.28 0.74 4.90
CA VAL A 34 3.94 1.23 5.18
C VAL A 34 2.95 0.07 5.15
N VAL A 35 2.20 -0.10 6.23
CA VAL A 35 1.11 -1.06 6.32
C VAL A 35 -0.18 -0.30 6.08
N THR A 36 -0.90 -0.59 5.01
CA THR A 36 -2.07 0.20 4.65
C THR A 36 -3.05 -0.56 3.77
N HIS A 37 -4.31 -0.18 3.83
CA HIS A 37 -5.36 -0.61 2.90
C HIS A 37 -5.60 0.44 1.80
N GLU A 38 -4.89 1.57 1.84
CA GLU A 38 -5.01 2.64 0.86
C GLU A 38 -4.24 2.29 -0.41
N MET A 39 -4.88 1.55 -1.31
CA MET A 39 -4.20 1.03 -2.50
C MET A 39 -3.82 2.10 -3.51
N GLY A 40 -4.60 3.17 -3.62
CA GLY A 40 -4.24 4.29 -4.49
C GLY A 40 -2.93 4.94 -4.08
N PHE A 41 -2.73 5.13 -2.78
CA PHE A 41 -1.49 5.65 -2.24
C PHE A 41 -0.33 4.66 -2.49
N ALA A 42 -0.55 3.38 -2.17
CA ALA A 42 0.49 2.37 -2.36
C ALA A 42 0.92 2.28 -3.82
N LYS A 43 -0.03 2.32 -4.75
CA LYS A 43 0.26 2.27 -6.18
C LYS A 43 1.13 3.45 -6.63
N GLU A 44 0.90 4.62 -6.03
CA GLU A 44 1.64 5.82 -6.40
C GLU A 44 3.08 5.84 -5.88
N VAL A 45 3.32 5.36 -4.65
CA VAL A 45 4.61 5.58 -4.00
C VAL A 45 5.42 4.32 -3.72
N ALA A 46 4.82 3.16 -3.68
CA ALA A 46 5.53 1.94 -3.32
C ALA A 46 6.36 1.42 -4.49
N ASP A 47 7.57 0.97 -4.20
CA ASP A 47 8.41 0.27 -5.18
C ASP A 47 8.07 -1.22 -5.21
N ASN A 48 7.78 -1.78 -4.03
CA ASN A 48 7.44 -3.19 -3.87
C ASN A 48 6.21 -3.33 -2.98
N MET A 49 5.42 -4.37 -3.25
CA MET A 49 4.22 -4.68 -2.51
C MET A 49 4.32 -6.04 -1.87
N ILE A 50 3.82 -6.16 -0.66
CA ILE A 50 3.72 -7.43 0.05
C ILE A 50 2.27 -7.56 0.51
N PHE A 51 1.59 -8.63 0.07
CA PHE A 51 0.24 -8.92 0.53
C PHE A 51 0.30 -10.01 1.59
N MET A 52 -0.27 -9.72 2.77
CA MET A 52 -0.28 -10.64 3.89
C MET A 52 -1.72 -11.01 4.24
N ASP A 53 -1.91 -12.25 4.65
CA ASP A 53 -3.19 -12.76 5.11
C ASP A 53 -2.94 -13.81 6.19
N GLU A 54 -3.68 -13.69 7.29
CA GLU A 54 -3.56 -14.61 8.44
C GLU A 54 -2.12 -14.77 8.94
N GLY A 55 -1.38 -13.64 8.97
CA GLY A 55 0.00 -13.64 9.46
C GLY A 55 1.03 -14.23 8.51
N ARG A 56 0.64 -14.50 7.27
CA ARG A 56 1.52 -15.08 6.27
C ARG A 56 1.65 -14.17 5.07
N ILE A 57 2.82 -14.21 4.42
CA ILE A 57 3.03 -13.52 3.15
C ILE A 57 2.39 -14.35 2.05
N VAL A 58 1.38 -13.80 1.42
CA VAL A 58 0.65 -14.46 0.32
C VAL A 58 1.35 -14.19 -1.01
N GLU A 59 1.74 -12.94 -1.23
CA GLU A 59 2.39 -12.56 -2.49
C GLU A 59 3.32 -11.38 -2.25
N ARG A 60 4.45 -11.38 -2.97
CA ARG A 60 5.40 -10.28 -2.95
C ARG A 60 5.83 -10.00 -4.38
N ALA A 61 5.74 -8.74 -4.80
CA ALA A 61 6.06 -8.36 -6.17
C ALA A 61 6.37 -6.87 -6.24
N LYS A 62 6.95 -6.44 -7.37
CA LYS A 62 7.05 -5.02 -7.65
C LYS A 62 5.65 -4.45 -7.78
N THR A 63 5.49 -3.17 -7.48
CA THR A 63 4.17 -2.55 -7.46
C THR A 63 3.40 -2.73 -8.76
N ILE A 64 4.04 -2.51 -9.89
CA ILE A 64 3.38 -2.66 -11.18
C ILE A 64 2.90 -4.10 -11.42
N ASP A 65 3.73 -5.09 -11.07
CA ASP A 65 3.36 -6.50 -11.22
C ASP A 65 2.25 -6.89 -10.27
N PHE A 66 2.26 -6.35 -9.06
CA PHE A 66 1.24 -6.64 -8.07
C PHE A 66 -0.16 -6.21 -8.56
N PHE A 67 -0.26 -5.02 -9.14
CA PHE A 67 -1.55 -4.50 -9.60
C PHE A 67 -1.97 -5.01 -10.97
N GLU A 68 -1.03 -5.21 -11.89
CA GLU A 68 -1.35 -5.61 -13.26
C GLU A 68 -1.37 -7.12 -13.45
N ASN A 69 -0.49 -7.85 -12.76
CA ASN A 69 -0.35 -9.30 -12.90
C ASN A 69 -0.28 -10.01 -11.56
N PRO A 70 -1.31 -9.87 -10.70
CA PRO A 70 -1.31 -10.59 -9.43
C PRO A 70 -1.31 -12.10 -9.68
N LYS A 71 -0.47 -12.83 -8.97
CA LYS A 71 -0.30 -14.27 -9.18
C LYS A 71 -1.18 -15.12 -8.29
N SER A 72 -1.38 -14.67 -7.05
CA SER A 72 -2.21 -15.40 -6.08
C SER A 72 -3.69 -15.12 -6.31
N GLU A 73 -4.53 -16.16 -6.20
CA GLU A 73 -5.98 -15.97 -6.26
C GLU A 73 -6.49 -15.08 -5.13
N ARG A 74 -5.86 -15.16 -3.96
CA ARG A 74 -6.21 -14.27 -2.83
C ARG A 74 -5.93 -12.82 -3.16
N THR A 75 -4.80 -12.55 -3.80
CA THR A 75 -4.44 -11.20 -4.22
C THR A 75 -5.42 -10.67 -5.25
N LYS A 76 -5.79 -11.50 -6.22
CA LYS A 76 -6.77 -11.14 -7.24
C LYS A 76 -8.12 -10.80 -6.62
N LEU A 77 -8.57 -11.61 -5.66
CA LEU A 77 -9.82 -11.37 -4.96
C LEU A 77 -9.78 -10.07 -4.17
N PHE A 78 -8.70 -9.84 -3.43
CA PHE A 78 -8.50 -8.62 -2.65
C PHE A 78 -8.57 -7.37 -3.53
N LEU A 79 -7.83 -7.37 -4.62
CA LEU A 79 -7.79 -6.23 -5.53
C LEU A 79 -9.14 -6.00 -6.21
N SER A 80 -9.87 -7.06 -6.54
CA SER A 80 -11.18 -6.92 -7.18
C SER A 80 -12.22 -6.29 -6.24
N GLN A 81 -12.05 -6.44 -4.94
CA GLN A 81 -12.97 -5.87 -3.95
C GLN A 81 -12.66 -4.39 -3.67
N ILE A 82 -11.43 -3.97 -3.86
CA ILE A 82 -11.00 -2.60 -3.57
C ILE A 82 -11.03 -1.72 -4.81
N LEU A 83 -10.64 -2.25 -5.93
CA LEU A 83 -10.59 -1.55 -7.20
C LEU A 83 -11.80 -1.89 -8.03
#